data_ac2aeca8b2be2ffb7ebe16012bbdfe2e
#
_entry.id   ac2aeca8b2be2ffb7ebe16012bbdfe2e
#
_cell.length_a   1.000
_cell.length_b   1.000
_cell.length_c   1.000
_cell.angle_alpha   90.00
_cell.angle_beta   90.00
_cell.angle_gamma   90.00
#
_symmetry.space_group_name_H-M   'P 1'
#
loop_
_entity.id
_entity.type
_entity.pdbx_description
1 polymer ?
#
loop_
_entity_poly.entity_id
_entity_poly.type
_entity_poly.pdbx_seq_one_letter_code
_entity_poly.pdbx_strand_id
1 'polypeptide(L)'
;DTNMLKISVGNTTLTASLTDNASAAALFEALKKSSLTIEMQDYGNFEKVGTLGFSLPRSDEYFTTEAGDLILYQGNQFVIYYDTNSWNFTRLGKIENITASELRSILGSGNVTVTLSV
;
A
#
# COMPACT_ATOMS: atom_id res chain seq x y z
N ASP A 1 -2.64 20.32 1.12
CA ASP A 1 -2.50 19.91 1.85
C ASP A 1 -2.83 18.62 2.09
N THR A 2 -2.65 17.82 1.47
CA THR A 2 -3.00 16.50 1.65
C THR A 2 -1.87 15.64 2.09
N ASN A 3 -2.19 14.58 2.79
CA ASN A 3 -1.20 13.62 3.22
C ASN A 3 -0.80 12.75 2.05
N MET A 4 0.47 12.79 1.70
CA MET A 4 1.00 12.02 0.59
C MET A 4 2.01 11.01 1.11
N LEU A 5 2.05 9.86 0.45
CA LEU A 5 2.94 8.75 0.80
C LEU A 5 3.89 8.52 -0.36
N LYS A 6 5.16 8.28 -0.05
CA LYS A 6 6.15 7.90 -1.06
C LYS A 6 6.48 6.43 -0.89
N ILE A 7 6.49 5.71 -2.01
CA ILE A 7 6.81 4.29 -2.04
C ILE A 7 8.02 4.10 -2.94
N SER A 8 9.14 3.72 -2.36
CA SER A 8 10.36 3.51 -3.12
C SER A 8 10.53 2.02 -3.43
N VAL A 9 10.67 1.70 -4.70
CA VAL A 9 10.85 0.33 -5.18
C VAL A 9 12.10 0.34 -6.06
N GLY A 10 13.21 -0.15 -5.54
CA GLY A 10 14.48 -0.08 -6.26
C GLY A 10 14.85 1.37 -6.53
N ASN A 11 15.00 1.73 -7.79
CA ASN A 11 15.35 3.10 -8.18
C ASN A 11 14.13 3.95 -8.54
N THR A 12 12.93 3.42 -8.31
CA THR A 12 11.68 4.09 -8.68
C THR A 12 10.97 4.56 -7.43
N THR A 13 10.48 5.80 -7.43
CA THR A 13 9.66 6.32 -6.34
C THR A 13 8.27 6.61 -6.85
N LEU A 14 7.27 6.02 -6.20
CA LEU A 14 5.87 6.23 -6.51
C LEU A 14 5.26 7.14 -5.47
N THR A 15 4.26 7.91 -5.88
CA THR A 15 3.55 8.82 -4.98
C THR A 15 2.11 8.35 -4.86
N ALA A 16 1.61 8.31 -3.63
CA ALA A 16 0.24 7.90 -3.36
C ALA A 16 -0.46 8.93 -2.50
N SER A 17 -1.76 9.11 -2.72
CA SER A 17 -2.56 9.92 -1.82
C SER A 17 -3.16 9.01 -0.77
N LEU A 18 -3.17 9.47 0.48
CA LEU A 18 -3.72 8.69 1.58
C LEU A 18 -5.21 8.96 1.73
N THR A 19 -5.93 7.91 2.09
CA THR A 19 -7.36 7.98 2.33
C THR A 19 -7.62 8.74 3.64
N ASP A 20 -8.74 9.46 3.71
CA ASP A 20 -9.09 10.20 4.91
C ASP A 20 -9.80 9.26 5.89
N ASN A 21 -9.01 8.48 6.64
CA ASN A 21 -9.54 7.63 7.70
C ASN A 21 -8.48 7.47 8.79
N ALA A 22 -8.88 6.87 9.91
CA ALA A 22 -8.01 6.74 11.08
C ALA A 22 -6.79 5.85 10.78
N SER A 23 -6.97 4.84 9.92
CA SER A 23 -5.89 3.92 9.59
C SER A 23 -4.77 4.62 8.82
N ALA A 24 -5.14 5.38 7.79
CA ALA A 24 -4.17 6.12 7.00
C ALA A 24 -3.50 7.22 7.83
N ALA A 25 -4.26 7.89 8.69
CA ALA A 25 -3.70 8.91 9.57
C ALA A 25 -2.66 8.32 10.51
N ALA A 26 -2.94 7.15 11.08
CA ALA A 26 -2.00 6.48 11.98
C ALA A 26 -0.73 6.06 11.24
N LEU A 27 -0.87 5.57 10.02
CA LEU A 27 0.29 5.21 9.21
C LEU A 27 1.14 6.44 8.90
N PHE A 28 0.50 7.55 8.54
CA PHE A 28 1.19 8.80 8.25
C PHE A 28 2.01 9.27 9.46
N GLU A 29 1.42 9.23 10.65
CA GLU A 29 2.11 9.64 11.88
C GLU A 29 3.29 8.73 12.19
N ALA A 30 3.15 7.43 11.96
CA ALA A 30 4.25 6.49 12.15
C ALA A 30 5.40 6.78 11.20
N LEU A 31 5.10 7.10 9.95
CA LEU A 31 6.12 7.38 8.94
C LEU A 31 6.81 8.72 9.14
N LYS A 32 6.15 9.65 9.82
CA LYS A 32 6.80 10.93 10.18
C LYS A 32 7.94 10.71 11.17
N LYS A 33 7.89 9.65 11.95
CA LYS A 33 8.94 9.34 12.91
C LYS A 33 10.11 8.63 12.25
N SER A 34 9.83 7.71 11.34
CA SER A 34 10.87 7.05 10.57
C SER A 34 10.25 6.34 9.38
N SER A 35 11.04 6.21 8.31
CA SER A 35 10.57 5.44 7.14
C SER A 35 10.47 3.96 7.51
N LEU A 36 9.71 3.22 6.71
CA LEU A 36 9.45 1.81 6.98
C LEU A 36 9.77 1.00 5.75
N THR A 37 10.62 -0.02 5.91
CA THR A 37 10.97 -0.92 4.81
C THR A 37 10.20 -2.22 5.01
N ILE A 38 9.48 -2.64 3.97
CA ILE A 38 8.62 -3.81 4.02
C ILE A 38 9.06 -4.80 2.94
N GLU A 39 9.27 -6.06 3.35
CA GLU A 39 9.50 -7.12 2.38
C GLU A 39 8.15 -7.72 2.03
N MET A 40 7.78 -7.63 0.76
CA MET A 40 6.47 -8.03 0.30
C MET A 40 6.54 -9.26 -0.59
N GLN A 41 5.53 -10.08 -0.51
CA GLN A 41 5.42 -11.31 -1.28
C GLN A 41 4.23 -11.21 -2.22
N ASP A 42 4.35 -11.83 -3.41
CA ASP A 42 3.25 -11.87 -4.34
C ASP A 42 2.19 -12.85 -3.87
N TYR A 43 0.92 -12.47 -4.01
CA TYR A 43 -0.18 -13.34 -3.64
C TYR A 43 -1.20 -13.34 -4.78
N GLY A 44 -1.43 -14.51 -5.36
CA GLY A 44 -2.45 -14.71 -6.38
C GLY A 44 -2.25 -13.94 -7.68
N ASN A 45 -1.08 -13.35 -7.91
CA ASN A 45 -0.78 -12.53 -9.08
C ASN A 45 -1.66 -11.28 -9.18
N PHE A 46 -2.17 -10.76 -8.06
CA PHE A 46 -2.95 -9.52 -8.07
C PHE A 46 -2.56 -8.57 -6.95
N GLU A 47 -1.74 -9.01 -6.01
CA GLU A 47 -1.34 -8.14 -4.90
C GLU A 47 0.03 -8.49 -4.36
N LYS A 48 0.70 -7.48 -3.76
CA LYS A 48 1.92 -7.67 -2.98
C LYS A 48 1.55 -7.43 -1.51
N VAL A 49 1.94 -8.34 -0.64
CA VAL A 49 1.56 -8.32 0.78
C VAL A 49 2.80 -8.38 1.66
N GLY A 50 2.87 -7.51 2.66
CA GLY A 50 3.95 -7.53 3.63
C GLY A 50 3.47 -7.04 4.98
N THR A 51 4.12 -7.50 6.05
CA THR A 51 3.75 -7.08 7.40
C THR A 51 4.34 -5.72 7.73
N LEU A 52 3.53 -4.88 8.41
CA LEU A 52 4.01 -3.58 8.89
C LEU A 52 4.91 -3.71 10.11
N GLY A 53 4.75 -4.78 10.87
CA GLY A 53 5.47 -4.96 12.12
C GLY A 53 4.76 -4.33 13.31
N PHE A 54 3.61 -3.68 13.08
CA PHE A 54 2.78 -3.10 14.13
C PHE A 54 1.35 -3.03 13.61
N SER A 55 0.41 -2.78 14.51
CA SER A 55 -1.02 -2.72 14.15
C SER A 55 -1.49 -1.30 13.98
N LEU A 56 -2.43 -1.11 13.06
CA LEU A 56 -3.09 0.17 12.83
C LEU A 56 -4.59 0.00 13.12
N PRO A 57 -5.30 1.09 13.43
CA PRO A 57 -6.76 1.02 13.55
C PRO A 57 -7.37 0.48 12.25
N ARG A 58 -8.42 -0.31 12.37
CA ARG A 58 -9.10 -0.87 11.20
C ARG A 58 -10.36 -0.08 10.89
N SER A 59 -10.64 0.05 9.60
CA SER A 59 -11.88 0.66 9.11
C SER A 59 -12.34 -0.17 7.93
N ASP A 60 -12.52 -1.47 8.15
CA ASP A 60 -12.81 -2.41 7.09
C ASP A 60 -14.15 -2.12 6.42
N GLU A 61 -14.17 -2.23 5.10
CA GLU A 61 -15.38 -2.11 4.30
C GLU A 61 -15.25 -3.01 3.09
N TYR A 62 -16.38 -3.43 2.54
CA TYR A 62 -16.37 -4.29 1.37
C TYR A 62 -16.30 -3.43 0.11
N PHE A 63 -15.29 -3.64 -0.70
CA PHE A 63 -15.19 -2.94 -1.96
C PHE A 63 -14.28 -3.69 -2.93
N THR A 64 -14.25 -3.25 -4.18
CA THR A 64 -13.43 -3.83 -5.21
C THR A 64 -12.21 -2.93 -5.44
N THR A 65 -11.01 -3.53 -5.39
CA THR A 65 -9.78 -2.80 -5.58
C THR A 65 -9.48 -2.58 -7.06
N GLU A 66 -8.60 -1.63 -7.31
CA GLU A 66 -8.04 -1.36 -8.64
C GLU A 66 -6.53 -1.32 -8.51
N ALA A 67 -5.85 -1.36 -9.65
CA ALA A 67 -4.39 -1.24 -9.65
C ALA A 67 -3.98 0.07 -8.97
N GLY A 68 -3.03 -0.02 -8.05
CA GLY A 68 -2.56 1.13 -7.29
C GLY A 68 -3.21 1.31 -5.94
N ASP A 69 -4.24 0.53 -5.61
CA ASP A 69 -4.87 0.64 -4.29
C ASP A 69 -3.94 0.13 -3.21
N LEU A 70 -3.83 0.91 -2.13
CA LEU A 70 -3.05 0.54 -0.96
C LEU A 70 -4.03 0.17 0.15
N ILE A 71 -3.82 -1.02 0.71
CA ILE A 71 -4.78 -1.66 1.60
C ILE A 71 -4.12 -2.08 2.90
N LEU A 72 -4.87 -1.98 3.99
CA LEU A 72 -4.51 -2.55 5.27
C LEU A 72 -5.36 -3.80 5.46
N TYR A 73 -4.70 -4.95 5.62
CA TYR A 73 -5.40 -6.22 5.81
C TYR A 73 -5.14 -6.73 7.22
N GLN A 74 -6.21 -7.05 7.91
CA GLN A 74 -6.16 -7.57 9.30
C GLN A 74 -5.44 -6.64 10.28
N GLY A 75 -5.36 -5.36 9.95
CA GLY A 75 -4.81 -4.36 10.85
C GLY A 75 -3.30 -4.25 10.88
N ASN A 76 -2.56 -5.19 10.28
CA ASN A 76 -1.11 -5.20 10.37
C ASN A 76 -0.38 -5.57 9.09
N GLN A 77 -1.09 -5.75 7.99
CA GLN A 77 -0.45 -6.08 6.72
C GLN A 77 -0.68 -4.99 5.70
N PHE A 78 0.39 -4.59 5.03
CA PHE A 78 0.35 -3.58 3.98
C PHE A 78 0.27 -4.30 2.64
N VAL A 79 -0.70 -3.90 1.81
CA VAL A 79 -0.96 -4.57 0.54
C VAL A 79 -0.98 -3.53 -0.57
N ILE A 80 -0.30 -3.85 -1.68
CA ILE A 80 -0.37 -3.06 -2.90
C ILE A 80 -1.07 -3.92 -3.95
N TYR A 81 -2.24 -3.48 -4.39
CA TYR A 81 -2.97 -4.19 -5.43
C TYR A 81 -2.53 -3.71 -6.80
N TYR A 82 -2.32 -4.64 -7.71
CA TYR A 82 -2.05 -4.29 -9.10
C TYR A 82 -3.05 -4.96 -10.06
N ASP A 83 -4.15 -5.47 -9.50
CA ASP A 83 -5.29 -6.00 -10.25
C ASP A 83 -6.52 -5.90 -9.34
N THR A 84 -7.67 -6.32 -9.81
CA THR A 84 -8.90 -6.19 -9.04
C THR A 84 -9.10 -7.35 -8.07
N ASN A 85 -9.70 -7.04 -6.93
CA ASN A 85 -10.11 -8.04 -5.95
C ASN A 85 -11.20 -7.42 -5.08
N SER A 86 -12.17 -8.23 -4.65
CA SER A 86 -13.27 -7.74 -3.82
C SER A 86 -13.25 -8.46 -2.48
N TRP A 87 -13.22 -7.70 -1.40
CA TRP A 87 -13.17 -8.27 -0.06
C TRP A 87 -13.44 -7.18 0.98
N ASN A 88 -13.39 -7.56 2.25
CA ASN A 88 -13.48 -6.60 3.35
C ASN A 88 -12.07 -6.25 3.81
N PHE A 89 -11.67 -5.00 3.62
CA PHE A 89 -10.39 -4.52 4.11
C PHE A 89 -10.42 -3.00 4.25
N THR A 90 -9.35 -2.45 4.82
CA THR A 90 -9.26 -1.01 5.07
C THR A 90 -8.46 -0.35 3.98
N ARG A 91 -9.03 0.71 3.40
CA ARG A 91 -8.35 1.46 2.35
C ARG A 91 -7.33 2.42 2.99
N LEU A 92 -6.08 2.36 2.55
CA LEU A 92 -5.04 3.27 3.03
C LEU A 92 -4.79 4.41 2.05
N GLY A 93 -4.87 4.15 0.77
CA GLY A 93 -4.62 5.18 -0.22
C GLY A 93 -4.57 4.61 -1.63
N LYS A 94 -4.09 5.44 -2.54
CA LYS A 94 -3.99 5.03 -3.95
C LYS A 94 -2.77 5.67 -4.60
N ILE A 95 -2.00 4.86 -5.33
CA ILE A 95 -0.87 5.35 -6.11
C ILE A 95 -1.41 6.13 -7.28
N GLU A 96 -0.87 7.32 -7.52
CA GLU A 96 -1.37 8.23 -8.54
C GLU A 96 -0.57 8.14 -9.82
N ASN A 97 -1.22 8.44 -10.93
CA ASN A 97 -0.59 8.59 -12.24
C ASN A 97 0.14 7.32 -12.69
N ILE A 98 -0.46 6.16 -12.45
CA ILE A 98 0.15 4.91 -12.84
C ILE A 98 -0.90 3.97 -13.44
N THR A 99 -0.49 3.20 -14.45
CA THR A 99 -1.36 2.17 -15.02
C THR A 99 -1.03 0.83 -14.37
N ALA A 100 -1.94 -0.14 -14.53
CA ALA A 100 -1.73 -1.49 -14.01
C ALA A 100 -0.45 -2.10 -14.61
N SER A 101 -0.24 -1.86 -15.90
CA SER A 101 0.91 -2.38 -16.61
C SER A 101 2.22 -1.83 -16.06
N GLU A 102 2.26 -0.52 -15.83
CA GLU A 102 3.43 0.14 -15.24
C GLU A 102 3.70 -0.38 -13.84
N LEU A 103 2.66 -0.52 -13.05
CA LEU A 103 2.80 -0.98 -11.67
C LEU A 103 3.32 -2.41 -11.61
N ARG A 104 2.82 -3.29 -12.49
CA ARG A 104 3.33 -4.65 -12.58
C ARG A 104 4.81 -4.69 -12.95
N SER A 105 5.24 -3.81 -13.87
CA SER A 105 6.64 -3.73 -14.26
C SER A 105 7.52 -3.27 -13.10
N ILE A 106 7.06 -2.31 -12.33
CA ILE A 106 7.83 -1.76 -11.21
C ILE A 106 7.94 -2.77 -10.08
N LEU A 107 6.82 -3.40 -9.71
CA LEU A 107 6.79 -4.35 -8.60
C LEU A 107 7.43 -5.69 -8.99
N GLY A 108 7.36 -6.06 -10.26
CA GLY A 108 7.92 -7.31 -10.74
C GLY A 108 7.12 -8.51 -10.32
N SER A 109 7.64 -9.70 -10.63
CA SER A 109 7.05 -10.96 -10.20
C SER A 109 7.76 -11.42 -8.92
N GLY A 110 7.04 -12.13 -8.06
CA GLY A 110 7.62 -12.64 -6.83
C GLY A 110 7.77 -11.58 -5.75
N ASN A 111 8.79 -11.72 -4.93
CA ASN A 111 8.99 -10.85 -3.78
C ASN A 111 9.57 -9.50 -4.20
N VAL A 112 9.21 -8.46 -3.44
CA VAL A 112 9.74 -7.12 -3.67
C VAL A 112 9.90 -6.43 -2.32
N THR A 113 10.91 -5.58 -2.21
CA THR A 113 11.13 -4.77 -1.00
C THR A 113 10.76 -3.34 -1.32
N VAL A 114 9.89 -2.75 -0.50
CA VAL A 114 9.47 -1.36 -0.69
C VAL A 114 9.79 -0.57 0.57
N THR A 115 10.06 0.73 0.40
CA THR A 115 10.27 1.64 1.53
C THR A 115 9.19 2.71 1.47
N LEU A 116 8.47 2.85 2.59
CA LEU A 116 7.44 3.86 2.74
C LEU A 116 8.00 5.06 3.49
N SER A 117 7.68 6.25 3.01
CA SER A 117 8.11 7.49 3.68
C SER A 117 7.12 8.61 3.40
N VAL A 118 7.21 9.67 4.14
CA VAL A 118 6.39 10.86 3.94
C VAL A 118 7.23 12.11 3.90
#